data_51e2696917882b0246641ed7800b6a3d
#
_entry.id   51e2696917882b0246641ed7800b6a3d
#
_cell.length_a   1.000
_cell.length_b   1.000
_cell.length_c   1.000
_cell.angle_alpha   90.00
_cell.angle_beta   90.00
_cell.angle_gamma   90.00
#
_symmetry.space_group_name_H-M   'P 1'
#
loop_
_entity.id
_entity.type
_entity.pdbx_description
1 polymer ?
#
loop_
_entity_poly.entity_id
_entity_poly.type
_entity_poly.pdbx_seq_one_letter_code
_entity_poly.pdbx_strand_id
1 'polypeptide(L)'
;VQSALLEAMQERQVTIGEETFKLEEPFLVLATQNPIEQEGTYPLPEAQVDRFMLKVKIGYPSREEELLIMRQNVLGNEKSVKAVVSTKEILSAREVMRQVYMDEKIERYILDIVFATREPKNFKLDKLAPLISYGASPRASINLXXXS
;
A
#
# COMPACT_ATOMS: atom_id res chain seq x y z
N VAL A 1 19.77 -0.98 -0.57
CA VAL A 1 18.57 -0.24 -0.12
C VAL A 1 17.32 -1.11 -0.22
N GLN A 2 17.04 -1.75 -1.38
CA GLN A 2 15.84 -2.57 -1.58
C GLN A 2 15.75 -3.75 -0.60
N SER A 3 16.86 -4.45 -0.35
CA SER A 3 16.89 -5.59 0.58
C SER A 3 16.59 -5.17 2.03
N ALA A 4 17.13 -4.03 2.47
CA ALA A 4 16.86 -3.49 3.82
C ALA A 4 15.37 -3.10 3.96
N LEU A 5 14.79 -2.54 2.89
CA LEU A 5 13.36 -2.20 2.88
C LEU A 5 12.50 -3.45 3.01
N LEU A 6 12.86 -4.53 2.31
CA LEU A 6 12.12 -5.80 2.37
C LEU A 6 12.23 -6.43 3.75
N GLU A 7 13.42 -6.39 4.37
CA GLU A 7 13.63 -6.85 5.75
C GLU A 7 12.72 -6.08 6.71
N ALA A 8 12.72 -4.75 6.59
CA ALA A 8 11.89 -3.87 7.43
C ALA A 8 10.40 -4.24 7.31
N MET A 9 9.91 -4.49 6.08
CA MET A 9 8.51 -4.84 5.84
C MET A 9 8.12 -6.21 6.35
N GLN A 10 9.05 -7.19 6.31
CA GLN A 10 8.76 -8.57 6.68
C GLN A 10 9.02 -8.84 8.17
N GLU A 11 10.17 -8.41 8.64
CA GLU A 11 10.69 -8.77 9.98
C GLU A 11 10.52 -7.65 11.00
N ARG A 12 10.10 -6.46 10.56
CA ARG A 12 9.97 -5.25 11.40
C ARG A 12 11.29 -4.91 12.11
N GLN A 13 12.38 -5.11 11.36
CA GLN A 13 13.74 -4.82 11.85
C GLN A 13 14.61 -4.37 10.69
N VAL A 14 15.73 -3.76 11.01
CA VAL A 14 16.75 -3.36 10.03
C VAL A 14 18.09 -3.85 10.53
N THR A 15 18.84 -4.55 9.68
CA THR A 15 20.18 -5.01 9.98
C THR A 15 21.20 -4.06 9.35
N ILE A 16 22.10 -3.49 10.17
CA ILE A 16 23.15 -2.59 9.76
C ILE A 16 24.48 -3.18 10.22
N GLY A 17 25.28 -3.67 9.26
CA GLY A 17 26.48 -4.42 9.60
C GLY A 17 26.14 -5.73 10.26
N GLU A 18 26.59 -5.91 11.51
CA GLU A 18 26.29 -7.10 12.31
C GLU A 18 25.20 -6.87 13.37
N GLU A 19 24.68 -5.67 13.46
CA GLU A 19 23.67 -5.30 14.45
C GLU A 19 22.26 -5.24 13.85
N THR A 20 21.30 -5.79 14.57
CA THR A 20 19.87 -5.78 14.18
C THR A 20 19.08 -4.90 15.12
N PHE A 21 18.35 -3.95 14.53
CA PHE A 21 17.53 -2.97 15.25
C PHE A 21 16.05 -3.25 14.96
N LYS A 22 15.28 -3.52 15.99
CA LYS A 22 13.82 -3.66 15.87
C LYS A 22 13.19 -2.29 15.65
N LEU A 23 12.22 -2.25 14.75
CA LEU A 23 11.46 -1.03 14.44
C LEU A 23 10.27 -0.92 15.41
N GLU A 24 10.08 0.28 15.97
CA GLU A 24 8.98 0.55 16.88
C GLU A 24 7.64 0.62 16.12
N GLU A 25 6.58 0.19 16.78
CA GLU A 25 5.21 0.30 16.22
C GLU A 25 4.56 1.62 16.64
N PRO A 26 3.69 2.21 15.84
CA PRO A 26 3.28 1.76 14.51
C PRO A 26 4.35 2.07 13.45
N PHE A 27 4.52 1.16 12.51
CA PHE A 27 5.51 1.26 11.44
C PHE A 27 4.79 1.27 10.07
N LEU A 28 5.14 2.22 9.23
CA LEU A 28 4.54 2.38 7.90
C LEU A 28 5.63 2.59 6.86
N VAL A 29 5.55 1.85 5.77
CA VAL A 29 6.47 2.01 4.63
C VAL A 29 5.74 2.71 3.49
N LEU A 30 6.29 3.83 3.06
CA LEU A 30 5.85 4.56 1.88
C LEU A 30 7.00 4.55 0.87
N ALA A 31 6.73 4.13 -0.34
CA ALA A 31 7.72 4.10 -1.42
C ALA A 31 7.15 4.78 -2.66
N THR A 32 7.99 5.50 -3.37
CA THR A 32 7.60 6.12 -4.63
C THR A 32 8.29 5.41 -5.79
N GLN A 33 7.62 5.39 -6.92
CA GLN A 33 8.16 4.88 -8.17
C GLN A 33 7.87 5.91 -9.25
N ASN A 34 8.91 6.34 -9.97
CA ASN A 34 8.73 7.25 -11.10
C ASN A 34 8.76 6.40 -12.38
N PRO A 35 7.61 6.26 -13.08
CA PRO A 35 7.56 5.44 -14.30
C PRO A 35 8.32 6.06 -15.48
N ILE A 36 8.67 7.33 -15.43
CA ILE A 36 9.32 8.05 -16.55
C ILE A 36 10.85 7.83 -16.51
N GLU A 37 11.43 7.75 -15.34
CA GLU A 37 12.88 7.57 -15.15
C GLU A 37 13.24 6.07 -15.08
N GLN A 38 13.27 5.40 -16.25
CA GLN A 38 13.59 3.96 -16.32
C GLN A 38 15.09 3.68 -16.47
N GLU A 39 15.91 4.69 -16.75
CA GLU A 39 17.36 4.49 -16.88
C GLU A 39 18.00 4.32 -15.50
N GLY A 40 18.51 3.12 -15.25
CA GLY A 40 19.25 2.79 -14.03
C GLY A 40 18.42 2.31 -12.86
N THR A 41 17.09 2.20 -13.01
CA THR A 41 16.24 1.64 -11.96
C THR A 41 15.63 0.31 -12.42
N TYR A 42 15.83 -0.74 -11.62
CA TYR A 42 15.17 -2.02 -11.86
C TYR A 42 13.78 -1.98 -11.22
N PRO A 43 12.73 -2.35 -11.97
CA PRO A 43 11.40 -2.45 -11.38
C PRO A 43 11.41 -3.50 -10.27
N LEU A 44 10.66 -3.24 -9.21
CA LEU A 44 10.50 -4.22 -8.13
C LEU A 44 9.85 -5.49 -8.69
N PRO A 45 10.39 -6.67 -8.38
CA PRO A 45 9.72 -7.92 -8.72
C PRO A 45 8.29 -7.96 -8.17
N GLU A 46 7.39 -8.65 -8.87
CA GLU A 46 5.98 -8.78 -8.52
C GLU A 46 5.79 -9.17 -7.03
N ALA A 47 6.58 -10.15 -6.57
CA ALA A 47 6.51 -10.64 -5.19
C ALA A 47 6.87 -9.57 -4.14
N GLN A 48 7.59 -8.53 -4.54
CA GLN A 48 7.95 -7.40 -3.66
C GLN A 48 6.87 -6.32 -3.68
N VAL A 49 6.29 -6.06 -4.87
CA VAL A 49 5.17 -5.11 -5.03
C VAL A 49 3.95 -5.62 -4.25
N ASP A 50 3.70 -6.92 -4.25
CA ASP A 50 2.59 -7.57 -3.54
C ASP A 50 2.60 -7.34 -2.02
N ARG A 51 3.72 -6.87 -1.46
CA ARG A 51 3.82 -6.54 -0.02
C ARG A 51 3.21 -5.20 0.34
N PHE A 52 2.99 -4.34 -0.66
CA PHE A 52 2.34 -3.05 -0.45
C PHE A 52 0.82 -3.22 -0.48
N MET A 53 0.17 -2.70 0.54
CA MET A 53 -1.29 -2.78 0.68
C MET A 53 -2.01 -1.96 -0.40
N LEU A 54 -1.44 -0.79 -0.75
CA LEU A 54 -2.07 0.15 -1.68
C LEU A 54 -1.06 0.58 -2.74
N LYS A 55 -1.56 0.70 -3.97
CA LYS A 55 -0.86 1.36 -5.08
C LYS A 55 -1.65 2.61 -5.44
N VAL A 56 -1.07 3.76 -5.17
CA VAL A 56 -1.72 5.06 -5.42
C VAL A 56 -1.12 5.69 -6.68
N LYS A 57 -1.96 5.98 -7.65
CA LYS A 57 -1.56 6.70 -8.87
C LYS A 57 -1.74 8.19 -8.62
N ILE A 58 -0.65 8.94 -8.75
CA ILE A 58 -0.68 10.39 -8.65
C ILE A 58 -0.54 10.95 -10.07
N GLY A 59 -1.57 11.67 -10.53
CA GLY A 59 -1.57 12.32 -11.83
C GLY A 59 -1.12 13.77 -11.73
N TYR A 60 -1.09 14.44 -12.86
CA TYR A 60 -0.86 15.89 -12.87
C TYR A 60 -2.05 16.62 -12.23
N PRO A 61 -1.78 17.73 -11.54
CA PRO A 61 -2.87 18.55 -10.99
C PRO A 61 -3.71 19.17 -12.11
N SER A 62 -4.93 19.53 -11.79
CA SER A 62 -5.77 20.33 -12.69
C SER A 62 -5.18 21.74 -12.85
N ARG A 63 -5.62 22.46 -13.86
CA ARG A 63 -5.15 23.84 -14.13
C ARG A 63 -5.33 24.76 -12.92
N GLU A 64 -6.45 24.64 -12.24
CA GLU A 64 -6.78 25.46 -11.05
C GLU A 64 -5.91 25.08 -9.85
N GLU A 65 -5.65 23.81 -9.66
CA GLU A 65 -4.75 23.32 -8.61
C GLU A 65 -3.31 23.78 -8.90
N GLU A 66 -2.88 23.71 -10.15
CA GLU A 66 -1.55 24.15 -10.54
C GLU A 66 -1.36 25.66 -10.31
N LEU A 67 -2.40 26.45 -10.58
CA LEU A 67 -2.41 27.89 -10.29
C LEU A 67 -2.26 28.14 -8.78
N LEU A 68 -2.93 27.35 -7.94
CA LEU A 68 -2.79 27.45 -6.48
C LEU A 68 -1.38 27.09 -6.02
N ILE A 69 -0.80 26.02 -6.59
CA ILE A 69 0.57 25.59 -6.29
C ILE A 69 1.56 26.71 -6.62
N MET A 70 1.42 27.32 -7.81
CA MET A 70 2.25 28.46 -8.23
C MET A 70 2.19 29.60 -7.21
N ARG A 71 0.98 30.01 -6.85
CA ARG A 71 0.74 31.10 -5.91
C ARG A 71 1.33 30.83 -4.53
N GLN A 72 1.12 29.61 -4.00
CA GLN A 72 1.64 29.20 -2.70
C GLN A 72 3.17 29.19 -2.67
N ASN A 73 3.78 28.72 -3.76
CA ASN A 73 5.23 28.63 -3.87
C ASN A 73 5.87 30.03 -3.90
N VAL A 74 5.30 30.95 -4.70
CA VAL A 74 5.80 32.32 -4.83
C VAL A 74 5.66 33.10 -3.52
N LEU A 75 4.57 32.86 -2.78
CA LEU A 75 4.30 33.56 -1.51
C LEU A 75 5.08 32.99 -0.32
N GLY A 76 5.73 31.83 -0.49
CA GLY A 76 6.48 31.18 0.58
C GLY A 76 5.61 30.73 1.75
N ASN A 77 4.31 30.58 1.54
CA ASN A 77 3.35 30.20 2.58
C ASN A 77 3.27 28.67 2.71
N GLU A 78 4.37 28.07 3.16
CA GLU A 78 4.37 26.64 3.48
C GLU A 78 3.59 26.43 4.77
N LYS A 79 2.47 25.73 4.67
CA LYS A 79 1.70 25.33 5.84
C LYS A 79 2.47 24.25 6.60
N SER A 80 2.84 24.51 7.84
CA SER A 80 3.49 23.50 8.67
C SER A 80 2.50 22.38 8.99
N VAL A 81 2.94 21.15 8.82
CA VAL A 81 2.14 19.97 9.16
C VAL A 81 2.21 19.77 10.67
N LYS A 82 1.06 19.60 11.32
CA LYS A 82 0.97 19.34 12.75
C LYS A 82 0.44 17.94 12.99
N ALA A 83 0.91 17.29 14.04
CA ALA A 83 0.39 15.99 14.45
C ALA A 83 -1.07 16.14 14.88
N VAL A 84 -1.95 15.32 14.33
CA VAL A 84 -3.39 15.31 14.67
C VAL A 84 -3.77 14.07 15.49
N VAL A 85 -2.91 13.03 15.49
CA VAL A 85 -3.06 11.83 16.32
C VAL A 85 -1.70 11.43 16.86
N SER A 86 -1.68 10.79 18.00
CA SER A 86 -0.48 10.20 18.58
C SER A 86 -0.32 8.74 18.17
N THR A 87 0.88 8.21 18.26
CA THR A 87 1.16 6.79 18.00
C THR A 87 0.35 5.88 18.93
N LYS A 88 0.15 6.32 20.18
CA LYS A 88 -0.65 5.58 21.18
C LYS A 88 -2.12 5.46 20.73
N GLU A 89 -2.69 6.54 20.20
CA GLU A 89 -4.07 6.52 19.68
C GLU A 89 -4.20 5.57 18.49
N ILE A 90 -3.20 5.53 17.59
CA ILE A 90 -3.19 4.61 16.44
C ILE A 90 -3.19 3.15 16.95
N LEU A 91 -2.34 2.84 17.93
CA LEU A 91 -2.28 1.48 18.49
C LEU A 91 -3.59 1.09 19.19
N SER A 92 -4.19 2.03 19.92
CA SER A 92 -5.48 1.83 20.57
C SER A 92 -6.59 1.57 19.53
N ALA A 93 -6.60 2.33 18.44
CA ALA A 93 -7.56 2.15 17.34
C ALA A 93 -7.42 0.77 16.70
N ARG A 94 -6.19 0.26 16.56
CA ARG A 94 -5.93 -1.10 16.03
C ARG A 94 -6.59 -2.17 16.90
N GLU A 95 -6.55 -2.00 18.22
CA GLU A 95 -7.17 -2.98 19.14
C GLU A 95 -8.69 -2.96 19.03
N VAL A 96 -9.28 -1.78 18.85
CA VAL A 96 -10.73 -1.64 18.64
C VAL A 96 -11.13 -2.29 17.30
N MET A 97 -10.34 -2.05 16.25
CA MET A 97 -10.58 -2.62 14.91
C MET A 97 -10.64 -4.16 14.96
N ARG A 98 -9.78 -4.79 15.77
CA ARG A 98 -9.74 -6.26 15.91
C ARG A 98 -11.01 -6.84 16.54
N GLN A 99 -11.82 -6.02 17.19
CA GLN A 99 -13.07 -6.42 17.84
C GLN A 99 -14.28 -6.29 16.93
N VAL A 100 -14.10 -5.69 15.75
CA VAL A 100 -15.18 -5.51 14.78
C VAL A 100 -15.55 -6.87 14.18
N TYR A 101 -16.80 -7.23 14.30
CA TYR A 101 -17.34 -8.50 13.76
C TYR A 101 -17.52 -8.40 12.23
N MET A 102 -17.07 -9.41 11.53
CA MET A 102 -17.31 -9.56 10.09
C MET A 102 -18.12 -10.83 9.86
N ASP A 103 -19.22 -10.73 9.12
CA ASP A 103 -20.05 -11.89 8.77
C ASP A 103 -19.31 -12.76 7.74
N GLU A 104 -19.42 -14.09 7.89
CA GLU A 104 -18.80 -15.06 6.98
C GLU A 104 -19.17 -14.81 5.51
N LYS A 105 -20.36 -14.28 5.24
CA LYS A 105 -20.78 -13.95 3.86
C LYS A 105 -19.87 -12.88 3.24
N ILE A 106 -19.43 -11.92 4.04
CA ILE A 106 -18.50 -10.87 3.58
C ILE A 106 -17.11 -11.48 3.35
N GLU A 107 -16.67 -12.36 4.26
CA GLU A 107 -15.39 -13.07 4.09
C GLU A 107 -15.39 -13.88 2.78
N ARG A 108 -16.46 -14.60 2.50
CA ARG A 108 -16.61 -15.37 1.25
C ARG A 108 -16.65 -14.45 0.03
N TYR A 109 -17.32 -13.31 0.12
CA TYR A 109 -17.36 -12.33 -0.96
C TYR A 109 -15.96 -11.77 -1.27
N ILE A 110 -15.17 -11.49 -0.24
CA ILE A 110 -13.76 -11.07 -0.41
C ILE A 110 -12.96 -12.15 -1.15
N LEU A 111 -13.15 -13.43 -0.75
CA LEU A 111 -12.49 -14.55 -1.41
C LEU A 111 -12.93 -14.67 -2.87
N ASP A 112 -14.20 -14.49 -3.17
CA ASP A 112 -14.73 -14.54 -4.54
C ASP A 112 -14.06 -13.49 -5.42
N ILE A 113 -13.89 -12.26 -4.91
CA ILE A 113 -13.19 -11.18 -5.63
C ILE A 113 -11.75 -11.61 -5.94
N VAL A 114 -11.02 -12.10 -4.93
CA VAL A 114 -9.60 -12.49 -5.09
C VAL A 114 -9.49 -13.68 -6.04
N PHE A 115 -10.32 -14.71 -5.87
CA PHE A 115 -10.32 -15.90 -6.74
C PHE A 115 -10.71 -15.55 -8.18
N ALA A 116 -11.62 -14.59 -8.37
CA ALA A 116 -11.99 -14.12 -9.71
C ALA A 116 -10.78 -13.54 -10.47
N THR A 117 -9.77 -12.98 -9.75
CA THR A 117 -8.55 -12.51 -10.41
C THR A 117 -7.61 -13.66 -10.81
N ARG A 118 -7.71 -14.81 -10.12
CA ARG A 118 -6.87 -16.00 -10.40
C ARG A 118 -7.49 -16.89 -11.47
N GLU A 119 -8.79 -17.07 -11.37
CA GLU A 119 -9.57 -17.99 -12.21
C GLU A 119 -10.81 -17.29 -12.78
N PRO A 120 -10.62 -16.23 -13.59
CA PRO A 120 -11.74 -15.41 -14.08
C PRO A 120 -12.80 -16.23 -14.84
N LYS A 121 -12.43 -17.30 -15.50
CA LYS A 121 -13.36 -18.16 -16.25
C LYS A 121 -14.41 -18.80 -15.33
N ASN A 122 -14.01 -19.18 -14.10
CA ASN A 122 -14.92 -19.80 -13.12
C ASN A 122 -15.98 -18.82 -12.63
N PHE A 123 -15.74 -17.51 -12.83
CA PHE A 123 -16.64 -16.42 -12.44
C PHE A 123 -17.33 -15.76 -13.63
N LYS A 124 -17.33 -16.44 -14.82
CA LYS A 124 -17.93 -15.94 -16.08
C LYS A 124 -17.31 -14.60 -16.53
N LEU A 125 -16.02 -14.42 -16.25
CA LEU A 125 -15.27 -13.22 -16.59
C LEU A 125 -14.20 -13.53 -17.66
N ASP A 126 -14.57 -14.35 -18.65
CA ASP A 126 -13.67 -14.79 -19.73
C ASP A 126 -12.99 -13.63 -20.45
N LYS A 127 -13.70 -12.51 -20.61
CA LYS A 127 -13.20 -11.33 -21.30
C LYS A 127 -12.05 -10.63 -20.51
N LEU A 128 -12.00 -10.84 -19.21
CA LEU A 128 -10.96 -10.26 -18.36
C LEU A 128 -9.69 -11.11 -18.28
N ALA A 129 -9.82 -12.42 -18.58
CA ALA A 129 -8.68 -13.37 -18.49
C ALA A 129 -7.42 -12.88 -19.23
N PRO A 130 -7.51 -12.40 -20.48
CA PRO A 130 -6.30 -11.92 -21.20
C PRO A 130 -5.78 -10.57 -20.68
N LEU A 131 -6.51 -9.87 -19.82
CA LEU A 131 -6.12 -8.56 -19.27
C LEU A 131 -5.44 -8.69 -17.91
N ILE A 132 -5.44 -9.89 -17.31
CA ILE A 132 -4.87 -10.16 -15.99
C ILE A 132 -3.58 -10.96 -16.18
N SER A 133 -2.44 -10.31 -15.95
CA SER A 133 -1.13 -10.96 -16.04
C SER A 133 -0.90 -11.90 -14.85
N TYR A 134 -1.29 -11.46 -13.66
CA TYR A 134 -1.13 -12.22 -12.41
C TYR A 134 -2.36 -12.05 -11.53
N GLY A 135 -2.86 -13.14 -10.99
CA GLY A 135 -3.94 -13.11 -10.01
C GLY A 135 -3.43 -12.61 -8.64
N ALA A 136 -4.30 -12.00 -7.88
CA ALA A 136 -3.97 -11.46 -6.57
C ALA A 136 -3.55 -12.57 -5.58
N SER A 137 -2.58 -12.29 -4.72
CA SER A 137 -2.04 -13.24 -3.74
C SER A 137 -2.98 -13.35 -2.51
N PRO A 138 -2.73 -14.32 -1.61
CA PRO A 138 -3.47 -14.37 -0.33
C PRO A 138 -3.35 -13.10 0.51
N ARG A 139 -2.29 -12.30 0.31
CA ARG A 139 -2.16 -10.98 0.97
C ARG A 139 -3.31 -10.05 0.61
N ALA A 140 -3.82 -10.15 -0.61
CA ALA A 140 -4.96 -9.34 -1.05
C ALA A 140 -6.21 -9.66 -0.21
N SER A 141 -6.46 -10.94 0.08
CA SER A 141 -7.56 -11.35 0.96
C SER A 141 -7.40 -10.76 2.37
N ILE A 142 -6.18 -10.84 2.90
CA ILE A 142 -5.85 -10.29 4.24
C ILE A 142 -6.04 -8.76 4.25
N ASN A 143 -5.54 -8.10 3.23
CA ASN A 143 -5.61 -6.62 3.13
C ASN A 143 -7.05 -6.13 2.97
N LEU A 144 -7.86 -6.83 2.22
CA LEU A 144 -9.28 -6.54 2.13
C LEU A 144 -10.02 -6.78 3.44
N UNK A 145 -9.67 -7.69 4.20
CA UNK A 145 -10.21 -8.02 5.44
C UNK A 145 -9.85 -7.03 6.47
N UNK A 146 -8.64 -6.34 6.24
CA UNK A 146 -8.19 -5.46 7.19
C UNK A 146 -8.64 -4.09 6.93
N UNK A 147 -8.92 -3.76 5.72
CA UNK A 147 -9.36 -2.53 5.21
C UNK A 147 -10.83 -2.38 5.22
N SER A 148 -11.55 -3.47 5.44
CA SER A 148 -13.01 -3.44 5.52
C SER A 148 -13.48 -3.21 6.94
#